data_8ca5a2fabeeb9302a655868c9d91422b
#
_entry.id   8ca5a2fabeeb9302a655868c9d91422b
#
_cell.length_a   1.000
_cell.length_b   1.000
_cell.length_c   1.000
_cell.angle_alpha   90.00
_cell.angle_beta   90.00
_cell.angle_gamma   90.00
#
_symmetry.space_group_name_H-M   'P 1'
#
loop_
_entity.id
_entity.type
_entity.pdbx_description
1 polymer ?
#
loop_
_entity_poly.entity_id
_entity_poly.type
_entity_poly.pdbx_seq_one_letter_code
_entity_poly.pdbx_strand_id
1 'polypeptide(L)'
;MAQLIEDEYYENGIAFVLLVGDIDQIETIRRSNGAGSNSPSDNSLTFVAGSDFYPDLIIGRFSAETGDHVQTMIDRTIAYEMNPDPSADWYKKGCGFASSQGPGDDGEDDDEHLDNIRELLLDYTYNEIDQ
;
A
#
# COMPACT_ATOMS: atom_id res chain seq x y z
N MET A 1 -8.24 13.16 12.37
CA MET A 1 -7.98 12.71 10.96
C MET A 1 -9.10 11.81 10.46
N ALA A 2 -9.43 10.68 11.11
CA ALA A 2 -10.48 9.77 10.62
C ALA A 2 -11.81 10.48 10.36
N GLN A 3 -12.32 11.27 11.30
CA GLN A 3 -13.56 12.02 11.13
C GLN A 3 -13.52 12.97 9.93
N LEU A 4 -12.39 13.66 9.71
CA LEU A 4 -12.24 14.55 8.54
C LEU A 4 -12.36 13.78 7.23
N ILE A 5 -11.73 12.60 7.15
CA ILE A 5 -11.79 11.75 5.93
C ILE A 5 -13.22 11.24 5.72
N GLU A 6 -13.90 10.83 6.78
CA GLU A 6 -15.29 10.39 6.74
C GLU A 6 -16.23 11.52 6.29
N ASP A 7 -16.08 12.72 6.85
CA ASP A 7 -16.87 13.90 6.47
C ASP A 7 -16.65 14.23 4.99
N GLU A 8 -15.40 14.26 4.52
CA GLU A 8 -15.07 14.54 3.12
C GLU A 8 -15.59 13.45 2.16
N TYR A 9 -15.59 12.20 2.60
CA TYR A 9 -16.17 11.10 1.83
C TYR A 9 -17.66 11.30 1.59
N TYR A 10 -18.43 11.61 2.65
CA TYR A 10 -19.87 11.76 2.54
C TYR A 10 -20.31 13.11 1.95
N GLU A 11 -19.57 14.18 2.20
CA GLU A 11 -19.93 15.53 1.75
C GLU A 11 -19.43 15.82 0.33
N ASN A 12 -18.23 15.37 -0.02
CA ASN A 12 -17.55 15.73 -1.26
C ASN A 12 -17.25 14.53 -2.18
N GLY A 13 -17.51 13.30 -1.74
CA GLY A 13 -17.34 12.10 -2.55
C GLY A 13 -15.89 11.82 -2.94
N ILE A 14 -14.94 12.08 -2.02
CA ILE A 14 -13.53 11.78 -2.29
C ILE A 14 -13.32 10.26 -2.46
N ALA A 15 -12.41 9.88 -3.34
CA ALA A 15 -12.00 8.50 -3.56
C ALA A 15 -10.53 8.25 -3.22
N PHE A 16 -9.73 9.30 -3.09
CA PHE A 16 -8.29 9.22 -2.85
C PHE A 16 -7.89 10.14 -1.70
N VAL A 17 -7.00 9.64 -0.85
CA VAL A 17 -6.41 10.39 0.25
C VAL A 17 -4.90 10.29 0.17
N LEU A 18 -4.20 11.42 0.20
CA LEU A 18 -2.76 11.46 0.36
C LEU A 18 -2.41 12.09 1.71
N LEU A 19 -1.83 11.31 2.60
CA LEU A 19 -1.27 11.81 3.86
C LEU A 19 0.14 12.35 3.58
N VAL A 20 0.41 13.59 4.01
CA VAL A 20 1.73 14.20 3.86
C VAL A 20 2.33 14.47 5.23
N GLY A 21 3.23 13.63 5.66
CA GLY A 21 3.85 13.62 6.98
C GLY A 21 4.10 12.22 7.48
N ASP A 22 5.09 12.05 8.33
CA ASP A 22 5.38 10.79 8.99
C ASP A 22 4.44 10.56 10.18
N ILE A 23 4.63 9.47 10.91
CA ILE A 23 3.78 9.09 12.05
C ILE A 23 3.75 10.15 13.15
N ASP A 24 4.83 10.90 13.32
CA ASP A 24 4.91 12.00 14.30
C ASP A 24 4.09 13.23 13.90
N GLN A 25 3.83 13.43 12.61
CA GLN A 25 3.02 14.52 12.07
C GLN A 25 1.56 14.11 11.90
N ILE A 26 1.34 12.89 11.40
CA ILE A 26 0.01 12.31 11.16
C ILE A 26 -0.02 10.91 11.74
N GLU A 27 -0.56 10.79 12.93
CA GLU A 27 -0.67 9.52 13.64
C GLU A 27 -1.49 8.49 12.86
N THR A 28 -1.01 7.25 12.81
CA THR A 28 -1.76 6.12 12.27
C THR A 28 -2.78 5.61 13.29
N ILE A 29 -3.86 5.04 12.80
CA ILE A 29 -4.88 4.46 13.65
C ILE A 29 -4.56 2.98 13.93
N ARG A 30 -4.75 2.59 15.19
CA ARG A 30 -4.72 1.19 15.60
C ARG A 30 -6.15 0.67 15.68
N ARG A 31 -6.53 -0.19 14.74
CA ARG A 31 -7.81 -0.92 14.79
C ARG A 31 -7.55 -2.42 14.86
N SER A 32 -8.39 -3.11 15.59
CA SER A 32 -8.48 -4.57 15.47
C SER A 32 -9.28 -4.88 14.22
N ASN A 33 -8.67 -5.53 13.26
CA ASN A 33 -9.29 -5.95 12.00
C ASN A 33 -9.90 -7.36 12.08
N GLY A 34 -10.25 -7.82 13.27
CA GLY A 34 -10.79 -9.16 13.46
C GLY A 34 -9.75 -10.28 13.51
N ALA A 35 -8.56 -10.07 12.97
CA ALA A 35 -7.44 -11.01 13.01
C ALA A 35 -6.59 -10.88 14.29
N GLY A 36 -7.04 -10.10 15.27
CA GLY A 36 -6.34 -9.89 16.55
C GLY A 36 -5.14 -8.96 16.48
N SER A 37 -4.80 -8.43 15.32
CA SER A 37 -3.71 -7.47 15.14
C SER A 37 -4.16 -6.06 15.52
N ASN A 38 -3.48 -5.46 16.47
CA ASN A 38 -3.62 -4.04 16.82
C ASN A 38 -2.47 -3.22 16.21
N SER A 39 -2.03 -3.61 15.02
CA SER A 39 -0.96 -2.91 14.31
C SER A 39 -1.43 -1.56 13.78
N PRO A 40 -0.59 -0.53 13.84
CA PRO A 40 -0.90 0.75 13.22
C PRO A 40 -0.95 0.59 11.70
N SER A 41 -1.99 1.17 11.08
CA SER A 41 -2.17 1.09 9.64
C SER A 41 -2.95 2.29 9.12
N ASP A 42 -2.46 2.91 8.05
CA ASP A 42 -3.19 3.96 7.34
C ASP A 42 -4.45 3.42 6.67
N ASN A 43 -4.44 2.14 6.28
CA ASN A 43 -5.62 1.50 5.72
C ASN A 43 -6.84 1.54 6.67
N SER A 44 -6.62 1.62 7.98
CA SER A 44 -7.70 1.79 8.95
C SER A 44 -8.47 3.12 8.81
N LEU A 45 -7.94 4.09 8.07
CA LEU A 45 -8.59 5.35 7.75
C LEU A 45 -9.56 5.26 6.57
N THR A 46 -9.52 4.14 5.83
CA THR A 46 -10.32 3.97 4.61
C THR A 46 -11.64 3.25 4.82
N PHE A 47 -11.87 2.71 6.02
CA PHE A 47 -13.13 2.03 6.37
C PHE A 47 -14.15 3.07 6.86
N VAL A 48 -14.77 3.79 5.95
CA VAL A 48 -15.65 4.92 6.24
C VAL A 48 -17.13 4.60 6.06
N ALA A 49 -17.46 3.59 5.27
CA ALA A 49 -18.84 3.16 5.01
C ALA A 49 -19.08 1.72 5.47
N GLY A 50 -20.29 1.42 5.92
CA GLY A 50 -20.63 0.07 6.34
C GLY A 50 -20.02 -0.36 7.69
N SER A 51 -19.84 -1.67 7.86
CA SER A 51 -19.29 -2.27 9.08
C SER A 51 -18.31 -3.40 8.79
N ASP A 52 -17.78 -3.45 7.59
CA ASP A 52 -16.79 -4.43 7.14
C ASP A 52 -15.37 -3.85 7.16
N PHE A 53 -14.42 -4.62 6.65
CA PHE A 53 -13.01 -4.24 6.57
C PHE A 53 -12.53 -4.07 5.11
N TYR A 54 -13.45 -3.82 4.18
CA TYR A 54 -13.10 -3.46 2.82
C TYR A 54 -12.85 -1.97 2.71
N PRO A 55 -11.74 -1.54 2.09
CA PRO A 55 -11.45 -0.12 1.89
C PRO A 55 -12.47 0.54 0.97
N ASP A 56 -13.02 1.67 1.40
CA ASP A 56 -13.91 2.53 0.60
C ASP A 56 -13.15 3.61 -0.16
N LEU A 57 -11.90 3.84 0.22
CA LEU A 57 -11.00 4.87 -0.30
C LEU A 57 -9.64 4.25 -0.65
N ILE A 58 -8.93 4.89 -1.56
CA ILE A 58 -7.51 4.62 -1.82
C ILE A 58 -6.67 5.60 -1.01
N ILE A 59 -5.75 5.10 -0.19
CA ILE A 59 -4.90 5.92 0.66
C ILE A 59 -3.43 5.70 0.36
N GLY A 60 -2.65 6.77 0.37
CA GLY A 60 -1.20 6.74 0.30
C GLY A 60 -0.59 7.71 1.30
N ARG A 61 0.69 7.54 1.58
CA ARG A 61 1.44 8.43 2.48
C ARG A 61 2.75 8.85 1.86
N PHE A 62 3.02 10.15 1.90
CA PHE A 62 4.37 10.68 1.82
C PHE A 62 4.93 10.78 3.25
N SER A 63 5.67 9.75 3.67
CA SER A 63 6.28 9.66 5.00
C SER A 63 7.46 10.63 5.07
N ALA A 64 7.18 11.86 5.46
CA ALA A 64 8.11 12.97 5.40
C ALA A 64 8.13 13.74 6.73
N GLU A 65 9.31 13.95 7.28
CA GLU A 65 9.53 14.72 8.51
C GLU A 65 9.80 16.20 8.22
N THR A 66 10.25 16.53 7.00
CA THR A 66 10.65 17.88 6.60
C THR A 66 10.10 18.24 5.23
N GLY A 67 10.05 19.56 4.92
CA GLY A 67 9.67 20.03 3.60
C GLY A 67 10.57 19.52 2.47
N ASP A 68 11.86 19.32 2.75
CA ASP A 68 12.81 18.78 1.76
C ASP A 68 12.51 17.31 1.42
N HIS A 69 12.06 16.52 2.41
CA HIS A 69 11.58 15.16 2.17
C HIS A 69 10.34 15.16 1.28
N VAL A 70 9.37 16.05 1.55
CA VAL A 70 8.17 16.21 0.72
C VAL A 70 8.56 16.58 -0.71
N GLN A 71 9.44 17.57 -0.88
CA GLN A 71 9.89 17.98 -2.21
C GLN A 71 10.56 16.84 -2.98
N THR A 72 11.42 16.07 -2.31
CA THR A 72 12.06 14.90 -2.92
C THR A 72 11.04 13.86 -3.39
N MET A 73 9.99 13.59 -2.61
CA MET A 73 8.93 12.64 -2.99
C MET A 73 8.11 13.17 -4.17
N ILE A 74 7.76 14.47 -4.16
CA ILE A 74 7.05 15.12 -5.27
C ILE A 74 7.87 15.03 -6.55
N ASP A 75 9.14 15.40 -6.51
CA ASP A 75 10.02 15.42 -7.68
C ASP A 75 10.17 14.03 -8.29
N ARG A 76 10.33 12.99 -7.46
CA ARG A 76 10.42 11.61 -7.90
C ARG A 76 9.11 11.12 -8.52
N THR A 77 7.98 11.40 -7.88
CA THR A 77 6.66 11.00 -8.37
C THR A 77 6.37 11.66 -9.73
N ILE A 78 6.58 12.98 -9.84
CA ILE A 78 6.36 13.72 -11.07
C ILE A 78 7.31 13.24 -12.18
N ALA A 79 8.59 13.03 -11.87
CA ALA A 79 9.55 12.54 -12.86
C ALA A 79 9.15 11.15 -13.38
N TYR A 80 8.71 10.26 -12.49
CA TYR A 80 8.26 8.93 -12.87
C TYR A 80 6.99 8.94 -13.72
N GLU A 81 5.99 9.74 -13.34
CA GLU A 81 4.70 9.78 -14.04
C GLU A 81 4.76 10.53 -15.36
N MET A 82 5.50 11.65 -15.43
CA MET A 82 5.57 12.47 -16.62
C MET A 82 6.60 12.01 -17.64
N ASN A 83 7.69 11.40 -17.18
CA ASN A 83 8.82 11.03 -18.04
C ASN A 83 9.29 9.60 -17.71
N PRO A 84 8.43 8.58 -17.83
CA PRO A 84 8.84 7.21 -17.60
C PRO A 84 9.92 6.79 -18.58
N ASP A 85 10.96 6.12 -18.10
CA ASP A 85 11.97 5.53 -18.99
C ASP A 85 11.47 4.17 -19.51
N PRO A 86 10.98 4.07 -20.77
CA PRO A 86 10.44 2.82 -21.29
C PRO A 86 11.51 1.74 -21.48
N SER A 87 12.79 2.10 -21.40
CA SER A 87 13.93 1.18 -21.52
C SER A 87 14.41 0.63 -20.17
N ALA A 88 13.87 1.13 -19.07
CA ALA A 88 14.28 0.73 -17.73
C ALA A 88 13.97 -0.76 -17.48
N ASP A 89 14.99 -1.53 -17.14
CA ASP A 89 14.89 -2.98 -16.94
C ASP A 89 14.11 -3.37 -15.66
N TRP A 90 14.02 -2.46 -14.70
CA TRP A 90 13.29 -2.68 -13.44
C TRP A 90 11.79 -2.90 -13.61
N TYR A 91 11.19 -2.45 -14.74
CA TYR A 91 9.78 -2.78 -15.06
C TYR A 91 9.52 -4.27 -15.23
N LYS A 92 10.58 -5.06 -15.46
CA LYS A 92 10.51 -6.52 -15.63
C LYS A 92 11.17 -7.28 -14.49
N LYS A 93 11.43 -6.59 -13.38
CA LYS A 93 11.98 -7.18 -12.17
C LYS A 93 11.00 -7.01 -11.03
N GLY A 94 10.96 -7.97 -10.14
CA GLY A 94 10.15 -7.96 -8.94
C GLY A 94 10.93 -8.45 -7.74
N CYS A 95 10.37 -8.25 -6.57
CA CYS A 95 10.88 -8.82 -5.33
C CYS A 95 9.68 -9.24 -4.47
N GLY A 96 9.70 -10.47 -3.98
CA GLY A 96 8.70 -11.02 -3.10
C GLY A 96 9.21 -11.14 -1.67
N PHE A 97 8.32 -10.93 -0.71
CA PHE A 97 8.58 -11.16 0.70
C PHE A 97 7.41 -11.94 1.29
N ALA A 98 7.69 -13.08 1.88
CA ALA A 98 6.71 -13.87 2.59
C ALA A 98 7.26 -14.36 3.93
N SER A 99 6.35 -14.73 4.82
CA SER A 99 6.67 -15.54 5.98
C SER A 99 6.56 -17.02 5.61
N SER A 100 6.99 -17.90 6.50
CA SER A 100 6.72 -19.35 6.38
C SER A 100 5.53 -19.73 7.26
N GLN A 101 4.52 -18.88 7.34
CA GLN A 101 3.29 -19.17 8.07
C GLN A 101 2.27 -19.82 7.14
N GLY A 102 1.49 -20.71 7.71
CA GLY A 102 0.44 -21.37 6.98
C GLY A 102 -0.12 -22.59 7.72
N PRO A 103 -0.87 -23.43 7.01
CA PRO A 103 -1.45 -23.12 5.71
C PRO A 103 -2.59 -22.11 5.79
N GLY A 104 -2.73 -21.28 4.73
CA GLY A 104 -3.85 -20.37 4.55
C GLY A 104 -5.14 -21.05 4.09
N ASP A 105 -6.10 -20.26 3.58
CA ASP A 105 -7.40 -20.77 3.10
C ASP A 105 -7.27 -21.67 1.88
N ASP A 106 -6.21 -21.52 1.10
CA ASP A 106 -5.87 -22.31 -0.10
C ASP A 106 -5.08 -23.59 0.23
N GLY A 107 -4.64 -23.75 1.46
CA GLY A 107 -3.85 -24.90 1.93
C GLY A 107 -2.36 -24.76 1.65
N GLU A 108 -1.89 -23.60 1.18
CA GLU A 108 -0.48 -23.27 0.93
C GLU A 108 0.11 -22.50 2.13
N ASP A 109 1.39 -22.65 2.37
CA ASP A 109 2.14 -21.74 3.24
C ASP A 109 2.44 -20.44 2.49
N ASP A 110 2.66 -19.32 3.20
CA ASP A 110 2.83 -17.99 2.59
C ASP A 110 3.95 -17.96 1.54
N ASP A 111 5.06 -18.64 1.79
CA ASP A 111 6.20 -18.74 0.89
C ASP A 111 5.89 -19.64 -0.33
N GLU A 112 5.15 -20.73 -0.16
CA GLU A 112 4.68 -21.56 -1.27
C GLU A 112 3.74 -20.78 -2.20
N HIS A 113 2.81 -20.00 -1.61
CA HIS A 113 1.91 -19.15 -2.38
C HIS A 113 2.68 -18.08 -3.16
N LEU A 114 3.70 -17.48 -2.55
CA LEU A 114 4.57 -16.50 -3.22
C LEU A 114 5.40 -17.13 -4.35
N ASP A 115 5.89 -18.36 -4.17
CA ASP A 115 6.59 -19.11 -5.23
C ASP A 115 5.68 -19.32 -6.45
N ASN A 116 4.42 -19.69 -6.23
CA ASN A 116 3.44 -19.86 -7.31
C ASN A 116 3.18 -18.54 -8.06
N ILE A 117 3.06 -17.42 -7.34
CA ILE A 117 2.93 -16.08 -7.95
C ILE A 117 4.18 -15.73 -8.76
N ARG A 118 5.37 -16.03 -8.23
CA ARG A 118 6.64 -15.79 -8.91
C ARG A 118 6.71 -16.52 -10.25
N GLU A 119 6.34 -17.80 -10.29
CA GLU A 119 6.33 -18.59 -11.52
C GLU A 119 5.37 -17.98 -12.56
N LEU A 120 4.16 -17.61 -12.16
CA LEU A 120 3.18 -16.96 -13.04
C LEU A 120 3.70 -15.63 -13.62
N LEU A 121 4.40 -14.83 -12.82
CA LEU A 121 4.94 -13.55 -13.27
C LEU A 121 6.12 -13.76 -14.25
N LEU A 122 7.00 -14.74 -14.00
CA LEU A 122 8.10 -15.09 -14.90
C LEU A 122 7.58 -15.64 -16.25
N ASP A 123 6.51 -16.42 -16.22
CA ASP A 123 5.87 -16.93 -17.44
C ASP A 123 5.16 -15.82 -18.23
N TYR A 124 4.72 -14.75 -17.56
CA TYR A 124 4.00 -13.65 -18.21
C TYR A 124 4.95 -12.68 -18.92
N THR A 125 5.74 -11.92 -18.22
CA THR A 125 6.63 -10.91 -18.83
C THR A 125 7.81 -10.50 -17.97
N TYR A 126 7.89 -10.94 -16.73
CA TYR A 126 8.98 -10.60 -15.84
C TYR A 126 10.23 -11.42 -16.20
N ASN A 127 11.40 -10.82 -16.06
CA ASN A 127 12.68 -11.48 -16.35
C ASN A 127 13.37 -11.98 -15.08
N GLU A 128 13.07 -11.36 -13.94
CA GLU A 128 13.74 -11.62 -12.67
C GLU A 128 12.80 -11.28 -11.52
N ILE A 129 12.65 -12.18 -10.58
CA ILE A 129 11.93 -11.95 -9.33
C ILE A 129 12.75 -12.54 -8.20
N ASP A 130 13.32 -11.66 -7.38
CA ASP A 130 14.04 -12.04 -6.16
C ASP A 130 13.05 -12.38 -5.05
N GLN A 131 13.49 -13.27 -4.14
CA GLN A 131 12.65 -13.77 -3.06
C GLN A 131 13.48 -14.08 -1.82
#